data_66123389e75c74e3cb5f18ffda550c14
#
_entry.id   66123389e75c74e3cb5f18ffda550c14
#
_cell.length_a   1.000
_cell.length_b   1.000
_cell.length_c   1.000
_cell.angle_alpha   90.00
_cell.angle_beta   90.00
_cell.angle_gamma   90.00
#
_symmetry.space_group_name_H-M   'P 1'
#
loop_
_entity.id
_entity.type
_entity.pdbx_description
1 polymer ?
#
loop_
_entity_poly.entity_id
_entity_poly.type
_entity_poly.pdbx_seq_one_letter_code
_entity_poly.pdbx_strand_id
1 'polypeptide(L)'
;NFADASAQGGGDPLLIYRFGKAVNSEEMMHFAAYLLNGRKPYATMGNDAFRSLQSLLCCNDLAKATPKHEMPDVTWYPETEFCYMKNKHGMFVATKGGFNNESHNHNDAGTFSLYLNTIPVLIDAGVGTYTKQTFGKDRYKIWTMQSDYHNLPMINGISQKFGQDYKATNTVCNEKNRFFSTDIAAAYPAEAKVKNWVRSYKLDDRKLVVADNYTLNEVLAPNQVNFLTWGNVTFPSPGKVRIEVRGQKV
;
A
#
# COMPACT_ATOMS: atom_id res chain seq x y z
N ASN A 1 -2.41 -3.66 0.92
CA ASN A 1 -1.76 -4.18 -0.28
C ASN A 1 -1.59 -3.06 -1.30
N PHE A 2 -0.61 -3.21 -2.17
CA PHE A 2 -0.37 -2.37 -3.34
C PHE A 2 -0.08 -3.26 -4.54
N ALA A 3 -0.38 -2.76 -5.74
CA ALA A 3 -0.08 -3.42 -7.00
C ALA A 3 -0.64 -4.86 -7.06
N ASP A 4 0.13 -5.82 -7.57
CA ASP A 4 -0.30 -7.23 -7.69
C ASP A 4 -0.38 -7.97 -6.34
N ALA A 5 -0.28 -7.29 -5.20
CA ALA A 5 -0.39 -7.93 -3.90
C ALA A 5 -1.82 -8.41 -3.62
N SER A 6 -1.95 -9.58 -3.00
CA SER A 6 -3.24 -10.10 -2.57
C SER A 6 -3.86 -9.25 -1.47
N ALA A 7 -5.17 -9.05 -1.52
CA ALA A 7 -5.92 -8.36 -0.47
C ALA A 7 -5.85 -9.09 0.88
N GLN A 8 -5.67 -10.40 0.85
CA GLN A 8 -5.44 -11.23 2.03
C GLN A 8 -4.06 -11.85 1.89
N GLY A 9 -3.11 -11.30 2.59
CA GLY A 9 -1.75 -11.81 2.69
C GLY A 9 -1.47 -12.31 4.10
N GLY A 10 -0.51 -13.21 4.23
CA GLY A 10 0.02 -13.66 5.50
C GLY A 10 1.46 -14.08 5.31
N GLY A 11 2.32 -13.74 6.27
CA GLY A 11 3.68 -14.29 6.31
C GLY A 11 3.64 -15.74 6.75
N ASP A 12 4.51 -16.58 6.17
CA ASP A 12 4.80 -17.90 6.72
C ASP A 12 5.67 -17.75 7.98
N PRO A 13 5.16 -18.05 9.17
CA PRO A 13 5.92 -17.89 10.40
C PRO A 13 7.22 -18.67 10.42
N LEU A 14 7.25 -19.86 9.82
CA LEU A 14 8.46 -20.70 9.77
C LEU A 14 9.52 -20.10 8.85
N LEU A 15 9.10 -19.52 7.72
CA LEU A 15 10.02 -18.83 6.82
C LEU A 15 10.61 -17.58 7.49
N ILE A 16 9.76 -16.76 8.14
CA ILE A 16 10.18 -15.54 8.84
C ILE A 16 11.14 -15.91 9.99
N TYR A 17 10.82 -16.93 10.79
CA TYR A 17 11.66 -17.38 11.89
C TYR A 17 13.03 -17.84 11.40
N ARG A 18 13.04 -18.68 10.38
CA ARG A 18 14.27 -19.21 9.78
C ARG A 18 15.14 -18.10 9.21
N PHE A 19 14.54 -17.13 8.52
CA PHE A 19 15.26 -15.98 8.00
C PHE A 19 15.80 -15.11 9.14
N GLY A 20 14.99 -14.82 10.15
CA GLY A 20 15.40 -14.09 11.35
C GLY A 20 16.59 -14.75 12.06
N LYS A 21 16.58 -16.09 12.17
CA LYS A 21 17.70 -16.85 12.72
C LYS A 21 18.97 -16.71 11.85
N ALA A 22 18.83 -16.75 10.54
CA ALA A 22 19.96 -16.64 9.60
C ALA A 22 20.64 -15.26 9.64
N VAL A 23 19.86 -14.19 9.86
CA VAL A 23 20.36 -12.81 9.94
C VAL A 23 20.54 -12.31 11.39
N ASN A 24 20.37 -13.17 12.39
CA ASN A 24 20.45 -12.86 13.82
C ASN A 24 19.48 -11.74 14.25
N SER A 25 18.24 -11.72 13.71
CA SER A 25 17.20 -10.79 14.09
C SER A 25 16.23 -11.42 15.10
N GLU A 26 16.39 -11.07 16.39
CA GLU A 26 15.45 -11.47 17.44
C GLU A 26 14.05 -10.94 17.17
N GLU A 27 13.94 -9.72 16.65
CA GLU A 27 12.68 -9.09 16.31
C GLU A 27 11.88 -9.91 15.30
N MET A 28 12.52 -10.41 14.24
CA MET A 28 11.87 -11.28 13.26
C MET A 28 11.45 -12.62 13.88
N MET A 29 12.28 -13.20 14.75
CA MET A 29 11.94 -14.44 15.44
C MET A 29 10.75 -14.26 16.38
N HIS A 30 10.68 -13.16 17.12
CA HIS A 30 9.56 -12.80 17.96
C HIS A 30 8.29 -12.52 17.15
N PHE A 31 8.41 -11.81 16.04
CA PHE A 31 7.31 -11.56 15.11
C PHE A 31 6.75 -12.86 14.51
N ALA A 32 7.62 -13.80 14.12
CA ALA A 32 7.20 -15.11 13.66
C ALA A 32 6.38 -15.86 14.71
N ALA A 33 6.82 -15.84 15.97
CA ALA A 33 6.07 -16.43 17.08
C ALA A 33 4.73 -15.72 17.32
N TYR A 34 4.68 -14.39 17.19
CA TYR A 34 3.45 -13.61 17.26
C TYR A 34 2.45 -14.02 16.16
N LEU A 35 2.91 -14.24 14.93
CA LEU A 35 2.07 -14.67 13.81
C LEU A 35 1.42 -16.05 14.01
N LEU A 36 1.99 -16.90 14.85
CA LEU A 36 1.35 -18.18 15.24
C LEU A 36 0.05 -17.95 15.97
N ASN A 37 -0.10 -16.83 16.68
CA ASN A 37 -1.28 -16.50 17.47
C ASN A 37 -1.73 -17.65 18.38
N GLY A 38 -0.79 -18.24 19.13
CA GLY A 38 -1.02 -19.37 20.02
C GLY A 38 -1.18 -20.75 19.33
N ARG A 39 -1.13 -20.81 18.00
CA ARG A 39 -1.18 -22.07 17.26
C ARG A 39 0.17 -22.78 17.29
N LYS A 40 0.16 -24.10 17.18
CA LYS A 40 1.41 -24.87 16.98
C LYS A 40 1.94 -24.61 15.57
N PRO A 41 3.26 -24.42 15.40
CA PRO A 41 3.83 -24.34 14.07
C PRO A 41 3.75 -25.71 13.37
N TYR A 42 3.41 -25.70 12.10
CA TYR A 42 3.40 -26.87 11.25
C TYR A 42 3.94 -26.52 9.88
N ALA A 43 4.77 -27.39 9.34
CA ALA A 43 5.25 -27.26 7.97
C ALA A 43 4.24 -27.91 7.02
N THR A 44 3.78 -27.18 6.04
CA THR A 44 2.99 -27.75 4.94
C THR A 44 3.91 -28.25 3.84
N MET A 45 3.62 -29.42 3.30
CA MET A 45 4.25 -29.87 2.05
C MET A 45 3.61 -29.07 0.91
N GLY A 46 4.16 -27.86 0.69
CA GLY A 46 3.78 -27.03 -0.44
C GLY A 46 4.47 -27.50 -1.74
N ASN A 47 4.39 -26.67 -2.77
CA ASN A 47 5.00 -26.93 -4.07
C ASN A 47 6.55 -26.96 -4.04
N ASP A 48 7.16 -26.59 -2.91
CA ASP A 48 8.61 -26.57 -2.69
C ASP A 48 8.98 -27.46 -1.51
N ALA A 49 9.32 -28.72 -1.82
CA ALA A 49 9.69 -29.70 -0.82
C ALA A 49 10.95 -29.29 -0.03
N PHE A 50 11.92 -28.62 -0.66
CA PHE A 50 13.14 -28.18 0.01
C PHE A 50 12.82 -27.13 1.10
N ARG A 51 11.99 -26.14 0.78
CA ARG A 51 11.56 -25.15 1.77
C ARG A 51 10.75 -25.78 2.90
N SER A 52 9.90 -26.73 2.57
CA SER A 52 9.08 -27.45 3.55
C SER A 52 9.95 -28.25 4.53
N LEU A 53 10.95 -28.98 4.04
CA LEU A 53 11.91 -29.71 4.87
C LEU A 53 12.72 -28.76 5.77
N GLN A 54 13.22 -27.65 5.22
CA GLN A 54 13.94 -26.66 6.02
C GLN A 54 13.05 -26.02 7.10
N SER A 55 11.77 -25.84 6.81
CA SER A 55 10.80 -25.30 7.78
C SER A 55 10.56 -26.29 8.94
N LEU A 56 10.53 -27.58 8.67
CA LEU A 56 10.43 -28.62 9.72
C LEU A 56 11.51 -28.50 10.79
N LEU A 57 12.75 -28.21 10.38
CA LEU A 57 13.89 -28.08 11.30
C LEU A 57 13.74 -26.93 12.30
N CYS A 58 12.90 -25.95 12.00
CA CYS A 58 12.66 -24.78 12.86
C CYS A 58 11.38 -24.85 13.68
N CYS A 59 10.52 -25.85 13.48
CA CYS A 59 9.23 -25.96 14.17
C CYS A 59 9.36 -25.94 15.69
N ASN A 60 10.27 -26.74 16.27
CA ASN A 60 10.45 -26.82 17.71
C ASN A 60 11.02 -25.54 18.31
N ASP A 61 11.91 -24.87 17.59
CA ASP A 61 12.51 -23.61 18.04
C ASP A 61 11.46 -22.52 18.02
N LEU A 62 10.69 -22.40 16.94
CA LEU A 62 9.61 -21.43 16.82
C LEU A 62 8.50 -21.67 17.88
N ALA A 63 8.17 -22.92 18.17
CA ALA A 63 7.18 -23.26 19.21
C ALA A 63 7.56 -22.77 20.61
N LYS A 64 8.84 -22.58 20.88
CA LYS A 64 9.39 -22.09 22.16
C LYS A 64 9.72 -20.60 22.12
N ALA A 65 9.65 -19.96 20.97
CA ALA A 65 9.98 -18.54 20.82
C ALA A 65 8.92 -17.66 21.50
N THR A 66 9.37 -16.56 22.09
CA THR A 66 8.49 -15.58 22.75
C THR A 66 7.76 -14.76 21.70
N PRO A 67 6.42 -14.72 21.68
CA PRO A 67 5.67 -13.87 20.78
C PRO A 67 5.77 -12.41 21.21
N LYS A 68 6.31 -11.57 20.32
CA LYS A 68 6.34 -10.11 20.51
C LYS A 68 6.21 -9.44 19.16
N HIS A 69 5.39 -8.40 19.12
CA HIS A 69 5.28 -7.53 17.94
C HIS A 69 4.95 -6.12 18.39
N GLU A 70 5.87 -5.22 18.09
CA GLU A 70 5.71 -3.78 18.28
C GLU A 70 5.87 -3.12 16.91
N MET A 71 4.78 -2.60 16.39
CA MET A 71 4.82 -1.85 15.14
C MET A 71 5.12 -0.38 15.47
N PRO A 72 6.16 0.24 14.90
CA PRO A 72 6.42 1.66 15.08
C PRO A 72 5.27 2.52 14.54
N ASP A 73 5.16 3.75 15.00
CA ASP A 73 4.12 4.68 14.52
C ASP A 73 4.32 5.06 13.05
N VAL A 74 5.55 5.05 12.58
CA VAL A 74 5.91 5.24 11.18
C VAL A 74 6.97 4.21 10.78
N THR A 75 6.79 3.63 9.61
CA THR A 75 7.79 2.81 8.94
C THR A 75 8.03 3.39 7.55
N TRP A 76 9.27 3.76 7.26
CA TRP A 76 9.68 4.36 6.00
C TRP A 76 10.74 3.52 5.30
N TYR A 77 10.52 3.23 4.03
CA TYR A 77 11.46 2.53 3.15
C TYR A 77 11.91 3.49 2.04
N PRO A 78 13.04 4.18 2.20
CA PRO A 78 13.46 5.24 1.28
C PRO A 78 13.75 4.76 -0.14
N GLU A 79 14.28 3.56 -0.30
CA GLU A 79 14.65 3.00 -1.61
C GLU A 79 13.44 2.64 -2.49
N THR A 80 12.32 2.29 -1.86
CA THR A 80 11.08 1.91 -2.54
C THR A 80 9.98 2.93 -2.36
N GLU A 81 10.26 3.98 -1.58
CA GLU A 81 9.34 5.07 -1.24
C GLU A 81 8.00 4.62 -0.65
N PHE A 82 7.99 3.50 0.09
CA PHE A 82 6.82 3.07 0.86
C PHE A 82 6.83 3.66 2.27
N CYS A 83 5.71 4.26 2.66
CA CYS A 83 5.51 4.79 4.00
C CYS A 83 4.24 4.22 4.62
N TYR A 84 4.39 3.73 5.85
CA TYR A 84 3.30 3.22 6.67
C TYR A 84 3.21 4.05 7.93
N MET A 85 2.01 4.55 8.26
CA MET A 85 1.77 5.38 9.43
C MET A 85 0.59 4.83 10.21
N LYS A 86 0.68 4.80 11.54
CA LYS A 86 -0.44 4.45 12.40
C LYS A 86 -0.61 5.47 13.53
N ASN A 87 -1.80 5.49 14.11
CA ASN A 87 -2.05 6.21 15.33
C ASN A 87 -2.68 5.30 16.40
N LYS A 88 -2.76 5.81 17.63
CA LYS A 88 -3.33 5.08 18.78
C LYS A 88 -4.85 4.89 18.70
N HIS A 89 -5.54 5.50 17.75
CA HIS A 89 -6.98 5.43 17.57
C HIS A 89 -7.40 4.48 16.44
N GLY A 90 -6.51 3.57 16.04
CA GLY A 90 -6.81 2.51 15.08
C GLY A 90 -6.73 2.92 13.61
N MET A 91 -6.30 4.14 13.30
CA MET A 91 -6.02 4.50 11.90
C MET A 91 -4.65 3.98 11.48
N PHE A 92 -4.61 3.39 10.29
CA PHE A 92 -3.39 2.98 9.61
C PHE A 92 -3.47 3.43 8.16
N VAL A 93 -2.41 4.10 7.72
CA VAL A 93 -2.25 4.62 6.37
C VAL A 93 -1.04 3.96 5.74
N ALA A 94 -1.20 3.42 4.56
CA ALA A 94 -0.11 2.99 3.70
C ALA A 94 -0.08 3.90 2.48
N THR A 95 1.07 4.43 2.12
CA THR A 95 1.26 5.27 0.93
C THR A 95 2.60 5.00 0.27
N LYS A 96 2.74 5.36 -0.97
CA LYS A 96 4.00 5.20 -1.73
C LYS A 96 4.23 6.38 -2.67
N GLY A 97 5.50 6.63 -2.98
CA GLY A 97 5.94 7.36 -4.16
C GLY A 97 6.16 6.38 -5.32
N GLY A 98 7.41 6.06 -5.63
CA GLY A 98 7.78 5.03 -6.58
C GLY A 98 7.65 5.45 -8.06
N PHE A 99 7.63 4.48 -8.96
CA PHE A 99 7.54 4.71 -10.39
C PHE A 99 6.68 3.65 -11.10
N ASN A 100 6.14 4.00 -12.27
CA ASN A 100 5.17 3.17 -12.98
C ASN A 100 5.82 2.12 -13.90
N ASN A 101 6.89 1.48 -13.44
CA ASN A 101 7.54 0.32 -14.08
C ASN A 101 8.23 -0.57 -13.03
N GLU A 102 7.65 -0.66 -11.85
CA GLU A 102 8.11 -1.59 -10.81
C GLU A 102 7.78 -3.03 -11.18
N SER A 103 8.38 -4.00 -10.46
CA SER A 103 7.94 -5.39 -10.56
C SER A 103 6.48 -5.49 -10.11
N HIS A 104 5.64 -6.21 -10.85
CA HIS A 104 4.20 -6.33 -10.59
C HIS A 104 3.45 -4.98 -10.60
N ASN A 105 3.87 -4.07 -11.45
CA ASN A 105 3.46 -2.67 -11.47
C ASN A 105 1.97 -2.43 -11.74
N HIS A 106 1.41 -1.44 -11.03
CA HIS A 106 0.24 -0.67 -11.42
C HIS A 106 0.65 0.80 -11.67
N ASN A 107 -0.20 1.58 -12.35
CA ASN A 107 0.03 3.02 -12.49
C ASN A 107 -0.51 3.71 -11.24
N ASP A 108 0.27 3.69 -10.17
CA ASP A 108 -0.21 4.01 -8.83
C ASP A 108 0.77 4.88 -8.00
N ALA A 109 1.69 5.58 -8.66
CA ALA A 109 2.62 6.50 -8.00
C ALA A 109 1.87 7.57 -7.19
N GLY A 110 2.15 7.67 -5.90
CA GLY A 110 1.47 8.59 -4.99
C GLY A 110 0.12 8.12 -4.47
N THR A 111 -0.24 6.85 -4.63
CA THR A 111 -1.49 6.29 -4.05
C THR A 111 -1.40 6.07 -2.55
N PHE A 112 -2.55 5.79 -1.93
CA PHE A 112 -2.62 5.40 -0.53
C PHE A 112 -3.77 4.44 -0.25
N SER A 113 -3.69 3.74 0.88
CA SER A 113 -4.78 2.97 1.47
C SER A 113 -4.99 3.40 2.91
N LEU A 114 -6.25 3.43 3.35
CA LEU A 114 -6.65 3.80 4.71
C LEU A 114 -7.37 2.64 5.37
N TYR A 115 -6.93 2.30 6.58
CA TYR A 115 -7.57 1.32 7.45
C TYR A 115 -8.05 1.98 8.74
N LEU A 116 -9.17 1.51 9.26
CA LEU A 116 -9.68 1.87 10.57
C LEU A 116 -9.95 0.58 11.37
N ASN A 117 -9.30 0.44 12.52
CA ASN A 117 -9.39 -0.77 13.35
C ASN A 117 -9.18 -2.07 12.54
N THR A 118 -8.12 -2.11 11.74
CA THR A 118 -7.76 -3.21 10.82
C THR A 118 -8.71 -3.44 9.63
N ILE A 119 -9.80 -2.68 9.53
CA ILE A 119 -10.73 -2.76 8.41
C ILE A 119 -10.30 -1.77 7.32
N PRO A 120 -10.01 -2.22 6.08
CA PRO A 120 -9.67 -1.33 4.97
C PRO A 120 -10.91 -0.51 4.55
N VAL A 121 -10.77 0.80 4.51
CA VAL A 121 -11.84 1.75 4.16
C VAL A 121 -11.63 2.34 2.77
N LEU A 122 -10.43 2.89 2.52
CA LEU A 122 -9.96 3.24 1.18
C LEU A 122 -8.92 2.20 0.79
N ILE A 123 -9.10 1.59 -0.37
CA ILE A 123 -8.41 0.37 -0.75
C ILE A 123 -7.61 0.52 -2.04
N ASP A 124 -6.69 -0.39 -2.25
CA ASP A 124 -6.19 -0.82 -3.54
C ASP A 124 -6.93 -2.10 -3.94
N ALA A 125 -7.39 -2.20 -5.18
CA ALA A 125 -8.15 -3.36 -5.66
C ALA A 125 -7.28 -4.62 -5.83
N GLY A 126 -5.96 -4.47 -5.88
CA GLY A 126 -5.02 -5.54 -6.21
C GLY A 126 -5.14 -6.00 -7.66
N VAL A 127 -4.60 -7.18 -7.96
CA VAL A 127 -4.47 -7.65 -9.35
C VAL A 127 -5.70 -8.39 -9.86
N GLY A 128 -6.50 -8.98 -8.99
CA GLY A 128 -7.52 -9.95 -9.39
C GLY A 128 -6.91 -11.28 -9.85
N THR A 129 -7.46 -11.87 -10.92
CA THR A 129 -6.95 -13.14 -11.48
C THR A 129 -5.93 -12.88 -12.58
N TYR A 130 -4.77 -13.52 -12.49
CA TYR A 130 -3.77 -13.49 -13.55
C TYR A 130 -4.27 -14.19 -14.82
N THR A 131 -4.13 -13.50 -15.94
CA THR A 131 -4.49 -13.98 -17.27
C THR A 131 -3.33 -13.74 -18.24
N LYS A 132 -3.45 -14.22 -19.48
CA LYS A 132 -2.49 -13.89 -20.55
C LYS A 132 -2.36 -12.38 -20.75
N GLN A 133 -3.44 -11.61 -20.57
CA GLN A 133 -3.42 -10.15 -20.70
C GLN A 133 -2.54 -9.50 -19.61
N THR A 134 -2.53 -10.04 -18.39
CA THR A 134 -1.73 -9.52 -17.27
C THR A 134 -0.24 -9.46 -17.61
N PHE A 135 0.24 -10.38 -18.44
CA PHE A 135 1.66 -10.49 -18.83
C PHE A 135 1.92 -9.96 -20.25
N GLY A 136 0.94 -9.34 -20.88
CA GLY A 136 1.02 -8.86 -22.26
C GLY A 136 1.08 -7.33 -22.36
N LYS A 137 1.19 -6.86 -23.60
CA LYS A 137 1.17 -5.41 -23.93
C LYS A 137 -0.11 -4.69 -23.54
N ASP A 138 -1.20 -5.43 -23.31
CA ASP A 138 -2.50 -4.92 -22.93
C ASP A 138 -2.75 -4.95 -21.41
N ARG A 139 -1.70 -5.15 -20.58
CA ARG A 139 -1.76 -5.14 -19.11
C ARG A 139 -2.50 -3.91 -18.59
N TYR A 140 -2.13 -2.73 -19.05
CA TYR A 140 -2.68 -1.46 -18.57
C TYR A 140 -4.05 -1.09 -19.17
N LYS A 141 -4.68 -2.01 -19.90
CA LYS A 141 -6.12 -1.96 -20.20
C LYS A 141 -6.97 -2.66 -19.14
N ILE A 142 -6.35 -3.41 -18.22
CA ILE A 142 -7.01 -3.98 -17.05
C ILE A 142 -7.26 -2.84 -16.07
N TRP A 143 -8.51 -2.69 -15.65
CA TRP A 143 -8.92 -1.53 -14.83
C TRP A 143 -8.12 -1.41 -13.51
N THR A 144 -7.80 -2.53 -12.84
CA THR A 144 -7.01 -2.53 -11.61
C THR A 144 -5.58 -2.03 -11.76
N MET A 145 -5.07 -1.96 -12.99
CA MET A 145 -3.72 -1.48 -13.31
C MET A 145 -3.69 0.04 -13.61
N GLN A 146 -4.86 0.68 -13.73
CA GLN A 146 -5.00 2.08 -14.16
C GLN A 146 -5.13 3.00 -12.95
N SER A 147 -4.49 4.17 -13.00
CA SER A 147 -4.51 5.16 -11.92
C SER A 147 -5.90 5.66 -11.55
N ASP A 148 -6.86 5.56 -12.46
CA ASP A 148 -8.25 6.00 -12.26
C ASP A 148 -8.96 5.18 -11.19
N TYR A 149 -8.50 3.96 -10.95
CA TYR A 149 -9.04 3.02 -9.97
C TYR A 149 -8.16 2.88 -8.73
N HIS A 150 -7.22 3.80 -8.57
CA HIS A 150 -6.47 4.03 -7.35
C HIS A 150 -6.94 5.31 -6.65
N ASN A 151 -6.44 5.58 -5.44
CA ASN A 151 -6.80 6.80 -4.70
C ASN A 151 -5.97 7.99 -5.21
N LEU A 152 -6.15 8.36 -6.47
CA LEU A 152 -5.31 9.28 -7.24
C LEU A 152 -6.13 10.31 -8.04
N PRO A 153 -5.52 11.44 -8.42
CA PRO A 153 -6.16 12.38 -9.32
C PRO A 153 -6.08 11.94 -10.79
N MET A 154 -7.10 12.29 -11.56
CA MET A 154 -7.02 12.52 -12.98
C MET A 154 -6.76 14.01 -13.21
N ILE A 155 -5.70 14.35 -13.93
CA ILE A 155 -5.27 15.73 -14.13
C ILE A 155 -5.62 16.16 -15.56
N ASN A 156 -6.44 17.20 -15.72
CA ASN A 156 -6.98 17.58 -17.02
C ASN A 156 -7.68 16.41 -17.76
N GLY A 157 -8.28 15.46 -17.01
CA GLY A 157 -8.88 14.27 -17.58
C GLY A 157 -7.87 13.19 -18.03
N ILE A 158 -6.60 13.34 -17.67
CA ILE A 158 -5.51 12.42 -18.04
C ILE A 158 -5.07 11.61 -16.84
N SER A 159 -4.86 10.32 -17.05
CA SER A 159 -4.39 9.32 -16.09
C SER A 159 -2.87 9.19 -16.12
N GLN A 160 -2.30 8.58 -15.06
CA GLN A 160 -0.88 8.22 -15.07
C GLN A 160 -0.57 7.22 -16.17
N LYS A 161 0.67 7.24 -16.64
CA LYS A 161 1.14 6.38 -17.72
C LYS A 161 2.18 5.37 -17.22
N PHE A 162 2.18 4.22 -17.85
CA PHE A 162 3.20 3.19 -17.65
C PHE A 162 4.54 3.61 -18.25
N GLY A 163 5.62 3.32 -17.56
CA GLY A 163 6.99 3.50 -18.01
C GLY A 163 7.93 3.96 -16.90
N GLN A 164 9.21 3.69 -17.06
CA GLN A 164 10.24 4.02 -16.06
C GLN A 164 10.40 5.53 -15.83
N ASP A 165 10.07 6.34 -16.82
CA ASP A 165 10.15 7.80 -16.71
C ASP A 165 8.96 8.39 -15.94
N TYR A 166 7.86 7.64 -15.83
CA TYR A 166 6.65 8.04 -15.11
C TYR A 166 6.76 7.67 -13.64
N LYS A 167 7.06 8.68 -12.80
CA LYS A 167 7.44 8.44 -11.39
C LYS A 167 7.04 9.59 -10.48
N ALA A 168 7.00 9.28 -9.20
CA ALA A 168 7.02 10.28 -8.15
C ALA A 168 8.41 10.93 -8.03
N THR A 169 8.47 12.14 -7.52
CA THR A 169 9.70 12.89 -7.27
C THR A 169 9.60 13.69 -5.99
N ASN A 170 10.73 14.14 -5.45
CA ASN A 170 10.76 14.96 -4.24
C ASN A 170 10.02 14.32 -3.05
N THR A 171 10.14 13.01 -2.91
CA THR A 171 9.48 12.26 -1.85
C THR A 171 10.14 12.53 -0.50
N VAL A 172 9.34 12.88 0.50
CA VAL A 172 9.78 13.23 1.85
C VAL A 172 8.93 12.48 2.86
N CYS A 173 9.58 11.84 3.84
CA CYS A 173 8.94 11.31 5.03
C CYS A 173 9.45 12.02 6.29
N ASN A 174 8.54 12.49 7.13
CA ASN A 174 8.84 13.02 8.45
C ASN A 174 8.18 12.14 9.51
N GLU A 175 8.95 11.20 10.05
CA GLU A 175 8.45 10.17 10.98
C GLU A 175 7.88 10.78 12.26
N LYS A 176 8.53 11.83 12.82
CA LYS A 176 8.08 12.48 14.05
C LYS A 176 6.68 13.08 13.92
N ASN A 177 6.35 13.57 12.73
CA ASN A 177 5.09 14.23 12.44
C ASN A 177 4.07 13.34 11.76
N ARG A 178 4.39 12.07 11.53
CA ARG A 178 3.56 11.14 10.74
C ARG A 178 3.10 11.79 9.43
N PHE A 179 4.08 12.28 8.69
CA PHE A 179 3.88 13.06 7.46
C PHE A 179 4.67 12.43 6.30
N PHE A 180 4.01 12.33 5.17
CA PHE A 180 4.61 11.91 3.91
C PHE A 180 4.15 12.86 2.80
N SER A 181 5.02 13.19 1.87
CA SER A 181 4.66 13.94 0.65
C SER A 181 5.50 13.54 -0.54
N THR A 182 4.92 13.66 -1.73
CA THR A 182 5.60 13.39 -2.98
C THR A 182 4.99 14.22 -4.11
N ASP A 183 5.80 14.63 -5.07
CA ASP A 183 5.34 15.27 -6.31
C ASP A 183 5.08 14.18 -7.35
N ILE A 184 3.84 14.05 -7.78
CA ILE A 184 3.40 13.02 -8.74
C ILE A 184 3.26 13.55 -10.17
N ALA A 185 3.61 14.79 -10.44
CA ALA A 185 3.45 15.39 -11.77
C ALA A 185 4.17 14.58 -12.86
N ALA A 186 5.38 14.09 -12.58
CA ALA A 186 6.15 13.30 -13.53
C ALA A 186 5.59 11.88 -13.78
N ALA A 187 4.59 11.43 -13.01
CA ALA A 187 3.86 10.18 -13.29
C ALA A 187 2.82 10.33 -14.41
N TYR A 188 2.54 11.58 -14.83
CA TYR A 188 1.58 11.89 -15.89
C TYR A 188 2.28 12.26 -17.18
N PRO A 189 1.70 11.91 -18.34
CA PRO A 189 2.25 12.31 -19.63
C PRO A 189 2.09 13.82 -19.88
N ALA A 190 2.82 14.37 -20.85
CA ALA A 190 2.86 15.79 -21.16
C ALA A 190 1.48 16.41 -21.49
N GLU A 191 0.56 15.59 -21.96
CA GLU A 191 -0.83 15.95 -22.26
C GLU A 191 -1.60 16.39 -21.02
N ALA A 192 -1.22 15.94 -19.82
CA ALA A 192 -1.83 16.37 -18.56
C ALA A 192 -1.53 17.85 -18.23
N LYS A 193 -0.57 18.50 -18.91
CA LYS A 193 -0.21 19.91 -18.73
C LYS A 193 0.06 20.30 -17.27
N VAL A 194 0.49 19.35 -16.46
CA VAL A 194 0.84 19.59 -15.05
C VAL A 194 2.31 20.01 -14.93
N LYS A 195 2.55 21.06 -14.12
CA LYS A 195 3.90 21.51 -13.81
C LYS A 195 4.42 20.84 -12.54
N ASN A 196 3.59 20.83 -11.49
CA ASN A 196 3.83 20.13 -10.24
C ASN A 196 2.49 19.70 -9.64
N TRP A 197 2.50 18.60 -8.89
CA TRP A 197 1.35 18.11 -8.11
C TRP A 197 1.88 17.44 -6.85
N VAL A 198 2.07 18.24 -5.81
CA VAL A 198 2.58 17.76 -4.53
C VAL A 198 1.41 17.28 -3.68
N ARG A 199 1.36 15.96 -3.51
CA ARG A 199 0.39 15.30 -2.65
C ARG A 199 1.03 15.01 -1.30
N SER A 200 0.34 15.35 -0.23
CA SER A 200 0.81 15.11 1.13
C SER A 200 -0.23 14.39 1.98
N TYR A 201 0.28 13.61 2.92
CA TYR A 201 -0.48 12.82 3.88
C TYR A 201 0.01 13.15 5.28
N LYS A 202 -0.89 13.61 6.13
CA LYS A 202 -0.61 13.84 7.54
C LYS A 202 -1.58 13.08 8.40
N LEU A 203 -1.07 12.16 9.20
CA LEU A 203 -1.87 11.37 10.12
C LEU A 203 -1.81 11.98 11.52
N ASP A 204 -2.87 12.67 11.90
CA ASP A 204 -3.08 13.16 13.25
C ASP A 204 -3.77 12.07 14.11
N ASP A 205 -4.02 12.39 15.38
CA ASP A 205 -4.63 11.42 16.30
C ASP A 205 -6.05 10.99 15.90
N ARG A 206 -6.80 11.84 15.19
CA ARG A 206 -8.21 11.56 14.86
C ARG A 206 -8.56 11.75 13.39
N LYS A 207 -7.61 12.11 12.56
CA LYS A 207 -7.86 12.35 11.14
C LYS A 207 -6.62 12.08 10.29
N LEU A 208 -6.87 11.66 9.08
CA LEU A 208 -5.92 11.73 7.97
C LEU A 208 -6.25 13.00 7.17
N VAL A 209 -5.24 13.83 6.94
CA VAL A 209 -5.33 14.94 5.98
C VAL A 209 -4.59 14.52 4.73
N VAL A 210 -5.30 14.49 3.60
CA VAL A 210 -4.72 14.36 2.26
C VAL A 210 -4.84 15.73 1.60
N ALA A 211 -3.73 16.31 1.20
CA ALA A 211 -3.71 17.62 0.56
C ALA A 211 -2.95 17.58 -0.76
N ASP A 212 -3.55 18.14 -1.80
CA ASP A 212 -2.98 18.29 -3.13
C ASP A 212 -2.70 19.77 -3.40
N ASN A 213 -1.42 20.12 -3.58
CA ASN A 213 -0.98 21.46 -3.99
C ASN A 213 -0.39 21.34 -5.39
N TYR A 214 -0.99 22.04 -6.35
CA TYR A 214 -0.60 21.85 -7.74
C TYR A 214 -0.58 23.15 -8.55
N THR A 215 0.18 23.10 -9.64
CA THR A 215 0.21 24.12 -10.69
C THR A 215 0.08 23.43 -12.03
N LEU A 216 -0.86 23.90 -12.85
CA LEU A 216 -1.01 23.47 -14.25
C LEU A 216 -0.35 24.49 -15.17
N ASN A 217 0.28 24.02 -16.23
CA ASN A 217 0.74 24.88 -17.33
C ASN A 217 -0.46 25.38 -18.15
N GLU A 218 -1.52 24.58 -18.22
CA GLU A 218 -2.75 24.87 -18.95
C GLU A 218 -3.91 24.11 -18.30
N VAL A 219 -5.08 24.72 -18.24
CA VAL A 219 -6.33 24.10 -17.79
C VAL A 219 -7.12 23.65 -19.00
N LEU A 220 -7.21 22.35 -19.25
CA LEU A 220 -7.91 21.76 -20.41
C LEU A 220 -9.24 21.13 -20.02
N ALA A 221 -9.31 20.56 -18.82
CA ALA A 221 -10.50 19.91 -18.28
C ALA A 221 -10.52 19.99 -16.74
N PRO A 222 -11.65 19.74 -16.08
CA PRO A 222 -11.69 19.62 -14.63
C PRO A 222 -10.78 18.50 -14.12
N ASN A 223 -10.04 18.78 -13.05
CA ASN A 223 -9.33 17.73 -12.31
C ASN A 223 -10.34 16.94 -11.49
N GLN A 224 -10.13 15.64 -11.37
CA GLN A 224 -10.95 14.72 -10.61
C GLN A 224 -10.07 13.93 -9.65
N VAL A 225 -10.45 13.82 -8.38
CA VAL A 225 -9.76 12.93 -7.41
C VAL A 225 -10.63 11.71 -7.18
N ASN A 226 -10.08 10.55 -7.48
CA ASN A 226 -10.76 9.27 -7.32
C ASN A 226 -10.44 8.67 -5.95
N PHE A 227 -11.41 8.00 -5.35
CA PHE A 227 -11.26 7.21 -4.14
C PHE A 227 -11.94 5.86 -4.34
N LEU A 228 -11.21 4.78 -4.06
CA LEU A 228 -11.72 3.42 -4.18
C LEU A 228 -12.09 2.87 -2.80
N THR A 229 -13.34 2.43 -2.67
CA THR A 229 -13.85 1.79 -1.45
C THR A 229 -14.76 0.62 -1.81
N TRP A 230 -14.88 -0.34 -0.90
CA TRP A 230 -15.86 -1.44 -0.97
C TRP A 230 -17.03 -1.24 0.00
N GLY A 231 -17.06 -0.07 0.65
CA GLY A 231 -18.07 0.30 1.62
C GLY A 231 -19.31 0.94 1.00
N ASN A 232 -20.32 1.12 1.82
CA ASN A 232 -21.48 1.91 1.48
C ASN A 232 -21.14 3.41 1.55
N VAL A 233 -21.36 4.12 0.46
CA VAL A 233 -21.07 5.55 0.36
C VAL A 233 -22.36 6.34 0.43
N THR A 234 -22.40 7.36 1.28
CA THR A 234 -23.52 8.29 1.39
C THR A 234 -23.01 9.73 1.41
N PHE A 235 -23.86 10.68 0.99
CA PHE A 235 -23.56 12.10 0.88
C PHE A 235 -24.47 12.88 1.85
N PRO A 236 -24.11 12.97 3.15
CA PRO A 236 -24.99 13.59 4.15
C PRO A 236 -25.21 15.09 3.96
N SER A 237 -24.27 15.78 3.32
CA SER A 237 -24.38 17.20 2.95
C SER A 237 -23.33 17.56 1.91
N PRO A 238 -23.42 18.71 1.21
CA PRO A 238 -22.39 19.16 0.29
C PRO A 238 -21.00 19.17 0.92
N GLY A 239 -20.01 18.64 0.20
CA GLY A 239 -18.63 18.53 0.67
C GLY A 239 -18.37 17.46 1.73
N LYS A 240 -19.39 16.64 2.07
CA LYS A 240 -19.24 15.52 3.02
C LYS A 240 -19.60 14.19 2.39
N VAL A 241 -18.72 13.25 2.54
CA VAL A 241 -18.92 11.85 2.14
C VAL A 241 -18.80 11.00 3.40
N ARG A 242 -19.68 10.04 3.56
CA ARG A 242 -19.58 9.02 4.62
C ARG A 242 -19.39 7.67 3.96
N ILE A 243 -18.38 6.96 4.42
CA ILE A 243 -18.09 5.59 4.00
C ILE A 243 -18.31 4.68 5.21
N GLU A 244 -19.11 3.64 5.02
CA GLU A 244 -19.36 2.64 6.06
C GLU A 244 -18.92 1.26 5.59
N VAL A 245 -18.00 0.64 6.34
CA VAL A 245 -17.46 -0.69 6.07
C VAL A 245 -17.45 -1.50 7.36
N ARG A 246 -18.20 -2.61 7.41
CA ARG A 246 -18.22 -3.54 8.57
C ARG A 246 -18.36 -2.82 9.90
N GLY A 247 -19.25 -1.83 9.99
CA GLY A 247 -19.52 -1.05 11.20
C GLY A 247 -18.52 0.09 11.47
N GLN A 248 -17.43 0.20 10.71
CA GLN A 248 -16.55 1.36 10.77
C GLN A 248 -17.11 2.48 9.90
N LYS A 249 -17.06 3.72 10.39
CA LYS A 249 -17.59 4.92 9.70
C LYS A 249 -16.49 5.96 9.59
N VAL A 250 -16.27 6.46 8.39
CA VAL A 250 -15.34 7.55 8.05
C VAL A 250 -16.07 8.62 7.27
#